data_7e18e0eb252ff670fb6bc972a9e71c17
#
_entry.id   7e18e0eb252ff670fb6bc972a9e71c17
#
_cell.length_a   1.000
_cell.length_b   1.000
_cell.length_c   1.000
_cell.angle_alpha   90.00
_cell.angle_beta   90.00
_cell.angle_gamma   90.00
#
_symmetry.space_group_name_H-M   'P 1'
#
loop_
_entity.id
_entity.type
_entity.pdbx_description
1 polymer ?
#
loop_
_entity_poly.entity_id
_entity_poly.type
_entity_poly.pdbx_seq_one_letter_code
_entity_poly.pdbx_strand_id
1 'polypeptide(L)'
;MIVLDASALLALVNKEPGWDLVARRAVHQDVTISAVNYAEVLQEADRLGIPAEEIDAQMDALGVTVSPFSRLDARLAASFYRHRSGLSLADRVCLALARSVAGPAYTADRLWESWAAEFDVQVIVIR
;
A
#
# COMPACT_ATOMS: atom_id res chain seq x y z
N MET A 1 1.35 -13.08 -0.68
CA MET A 1 1.95 -11.77 -0.33
C MET A 1 0.87 -10.70 -0.31
N ILE A 2 0.86 -9.86 0.69
CA ILE A 2 -0.04 -8.72 0.83
C ILE A 2 0.71 -7.44 0.43
N VAL A 3 0.03 -6.55 -0.29
CA VAL A 3 0.58 -5.24 -0.66
C VAL A 3 -0.20 -4.15 0.09
N LEU A 4 0.51 -3.29 0.80
CA LEU A 4 -0.09 -2.17 1.53
C LEU A 4 0.10 -0.88 0.73
N ASP A 5 -0.93 -0.03 0.71
CA ASP A 5 -0.72 1.37 0.36
C ASP A 5 -0.29 2.17 1.59
N ALA A 6 -0.05 3.47 1.42
CA ALA A 6 0.38 4.32 2.52
C ALA A 6 -0.65 4.38 3.65
N SER A 7 -1.95 4.41 3.33
CA SER A 7 -3.01 4.49 4.34
C SER A 7 -3.08 3.23 5.19
N ALA A 8 -2.87 2.06 4.58
CA ALA A 8 -2.89 0.78 5.30
C ALA A 8 -1.67 0.62 6.21
N LEU A 9 -0.48 1.02 5.75
CA LEU A 9 0.72 0.99 6.61
C LEU A 9 0.62 2.00 7.75
N LEU A 10 0.14 3.21 7.50
CA LEU A 10 -0.08 4.20 8.55
C LEU A 10 -1.09 3.72 9.58
N ALA A 11 -2.17 3.10 9.14
CA ALA A 11 -3.14 2.50 10.05
C ALA A 11 -2.45 1.48 10.96
N LEU A 12 -1.61 0.62 10.40
CA LEU A 12 -0.90 -0.42 11.14
C LEU A 12 0.05 0.17 12.19
N VAL A 13 0.86 1.16 11.83
CA VAL A 13 1.86 1.74 12.74
C VAL A 13 1.29 2.76 13.72
N ASN A 14 0.22 3.46 13.35
CA ASN A 14 -0.41 4.51 14.16
C ASN A 14 -1.72 4.04 14.81
N LYS A 15 -2.07 2.77 14.66
CA LYS A 15 -3.30 2.14 15.16
C LYS A 15 -4.56 2.92 14.79
N GLU A 16 -4.63 3.34 13.54
CA GLU A 16 -5.83 3.94 12.98
C GLU A 16 -6.89 2.88 12.67
N PRO A 17 -8.17 3.24 12.49
CA PRO A 17 -9.21 2.25 12.23
C PRO A 17 -8.86 1.30 11.08
N GLY A 18 -9.03 0.00 11.29
CA GLY A 18 -8.68 -1.05 10.35
C GLY A 18 -7.30 -1.69 10.57
N TRP A 19 -6.48 -1.14 11.48
CA TRP A 19 -5.13 -1.66 11.74
C TRP A 19 -5.12 -3.13 12.16
N ASP A 20 -6.11 -3.54 12.92
CA ASP A 20 -6.22 -4.91 13.42
C ASP A 20 -6.46 -5.94 12.31
N LEU A 21 -7.18 -5.56 11.26
CA LEU A 21 -7.35 -6.41 10.09
C LEU A 21 -6.00 -6.65 9.40
N VAL A 22 -5.21 -5.59 9.20
CA VAL A 22 -3.89 -5.69 8.58
C VAL A 22 -2.96 -6.54 9.46
N ALA A 23 -2.95 -6.25 10.76
CA ALA A 23 -2.08 -6.97 11.71
C ALA A 23 -2.37 -8.48 11.73
N ARG A 24 -3.64 -8.87 11.76
CA ARG A 24 -4.01 -10.29 11.75
C ARG A 24 -3.56 -10.99 10.47
N ARG A 25 -3.66 -10.33 9.33
CA ARG A 25 -3.23 -10.92 8.05
C ARG A 25 -1.72 -11.01 7.92
N ALA A 26 -1.01 -10.01 8.46
CA ALA A 26 0.45 -9.96 8.40
C ALA A 26 1.13 -11.13 9.15
N VAL A 27 0.46 -11.72 10.13
CA VAL A 27 0.99 -12.89 10.88
C VAL A 27 1.12 -14.12 9.98
N HIS A 28 0.29 -14.24 8.95
CA HIS A 28 0.19 -15.45 8.13
C HIS A 28 0.76 -15.31 6.73
N GLN A 29 1.13 -14.12 6.30
CA GLN A 29 1.59 -13.86 4.93
C GLN A 29 2.71 -12.83 4.92
N ASP A 30 3.55 -12.90 3.89
CA ASP A 30 4.53 -11.84 3.60
C ASP A 30 3.79 -10.55 3.25
N VAL A 31 4.32 -9.44 3.71
CA VAL A 31 3.74 -8.10 3.51
C VAL A 31 4.78 -7.18 2.91
N THR A 32 4.39 -6.44 1.89
CA THR A 32 5.28 -5.48 1.23
C THR A 32 4.56 -4.16 0.97
N ILE A 33 5.34 -3.12 0.77
CA ILE A 33 4.88 -1.80 0.31
C ILE A 33 5.82 -1.31 -0.78
N SER A 34 5.30 -0.67 -1.82
CA SER A 34 6.15 -0.04 -2.82
C SER A 34 7.00 1.07 -2.22
N ALA A 35 8.22 1.25 -2.72
CA ALA A 35 9.08 2.37 -2.34
C ALA A 35 8.39 3.73 -2.51
N VAL A 36 7.52 3.88 -3.50
CA VAL A 36 6.74 5.11 -3.73
C VAL A 36 5.74 5.33 -2.58
N ASN A 37 4.99 4.30 -2.22
CA ASN A 37 4.02 4.40 -1.12
C ASN A 37 4.72 4.52 0.24
N TYR A 38 5.87 3.91 0.40
CA TYR A 38 6.71 4.09 1.58
C TYR A 38 7.13 5.57 1.74
N ALA A 39 7.52 6.21 0.63
CA ALA A 39 7.83 7.65 0.65
C ALA A 39 6.63 8.49 1.12
N GLU A 40 5.41 8.16 0.69
CA GLU A 40 4.20 8.83 1.18
C GLU A 40 4.02 8.63 2.69
N VAL A 41 4.28 7.41 3.19
CA VAL A 41 4.21 7.14 4.64
C VAL A 41 5.17 8.03 5.40
N LEU A 42 6.41 8.16 4.93
CA LEU A 42 7.41 9.02 5.59
C LEU A 42 7.01 10.49 5.58
N GLN A 43 6.42 10.98 4.49
CA GLN A 43 5.91 12.34 4.42
C GLN A 43 4.81 12.58 5.45
N GLU A 44 3.86 11.67 5.55
CA GLU A 44 2.76 11.78 6.49
C GLU A 44 3.23 11.61 7.94
N ALA A 45 4.16 10.69 8.18
CA ALA A 45 4.77 10.50 9.49
C ALA A 45 5.48 11.76 9.98
N ASP A 46 6.21 12.45 9.09
CA ASP A 46 6.85 13.72 9.40
C ASP A 46 5.82 14.77 9.83
N ARG A 47 4.72 14.87 9.10
CA ARG A 47 3.63 15.78 9.45
C ARG A 47 3.02 15.45 10.82
N LEU A 48 2.97 14.17 11.20
CA LEU A 48 2.45 13.71 12.49
C LEU A 48 3.49 13.72 13.61
N GLY A 49 4.73 14.10 13.32
CA GLY A 49 5.81 14.11 14.30
C GLY A 49 6.38 12.73 14.63
N ILE A 50 6.17 11.74 13.76
CA ILE A 50 6.70 10.38 13.94
C ILE A 50 8.03 10.26 13.17
N PRO A 51 9.15 9.96 13.86
CA PRO A 51 10.44 9.80 13.18
C PRO A 51 10.45 8.62 12.20
N ALA A 52 11.18 8.76 11.10
CA ALA A 52 11.32 7.69 10.10
C ALA A 52 11.86 6.39 10.73
N GLU A 53 12.79 6.51 11.68
CA GLU A 53 13.38 5.36 12.38
C GLU A 53 12.33 4.56 13.15
N GLU A 54 11.30 5.22 13.68
CA GLU A 54 10.21 4.55 14.38
C GLU A 54 9.33 3.78 13.39
N ILE A 55 9.05 4.36 12.22
CA ILE A 55 8.33 3.67 11.15
C ILE A 55 9.10 2.42 10.73
N ASP A 56 10.39 2.55 10.46
CA ASP A 56 11.24 1.43 10.04
C ASP A 56 11.31 0.34 11.11
N ALA A 57 11.43 0.71 12.38
CA ALA A 57 11.46 -0.25 13.47
C ALA A 57 10.17 -1.08 13.56
N GLN A 58 9.01 -0.44 13.38
CA GLN A 58 7.73 -1.13 13.38
C GLN A 58 7.57 -2.01 12.14
N MET A 59 8.00 -1.54 10.98
CA MET A 59 7.99 -2.35 9.75
C MET A 59 8.85 -3.61 9.92
N ASP A 60 10.05 -3.45 10.45
CA ASP A 60 10.96 -4.58 10.68
C ASP A 60 10.35 -5.59 11.67
N ALA A 61 9.76 -5.10 12.75
CA ALA A 61 9.11 -5.96 13.76
C ALA A 61 7.93 -6.75 13.18
N LEU A 62 7.22 -6.18 12.20
CA LEU A 62 6.06 -6.80 11.56
C LEU A 62 6.42 -7.55 10.28
N GLY A 63 7.68 -7.55 9.88
CA GLY A 63 8.13 -8.22 8.66
C GLY A 63 7.66 -7.55 7.36
N VAL A 64 7.39 -6.25 7.40
CA VAL A 64 7.00 -5.50 6.20
C VAL A 64 8.25 -5.10 5.42
N THR A 65 8.33 -5.52 4.17
CA THR A 65 9.44 -5.17 3.28
C THR A 65 9.07 -4.03 2.35
N VAL A 66 10.08 -3.33 1.82
CA VAL A 66 9.89 -2.30 0.80
C VAL A 66 10.30 -2.86 -0.55
N SER A 67 9.38 -2.87 -1.51
CA SER A 67 9.63 -3.32 -2.88
C SER A 67 10.16 -2.17 -3.72
N PRO A 68 11.28 -2.36 -4.44
CA PRO A 68 11.80 -1.32 -5.34
C PRO A 68 10.78 -0.97 -6.43
N PHE A 69 10.86 0.25 -6.94
CA PHE A 69 10.03 0.70 -8.05
C PHE A 69 10.90 0.74 -9.31
N SER A 70 10.70 -0.23 -10.20
CA SER A 70 11.50 -0.44 -11.40
C SER A 70 10.86 0.22 -12.64
N ARG A 71 11.59 0.16 -13.77
CA ARG A 71 11.05 0.60 -15.06
C ARG A 71 9.80 -0.19 -15.44
N LEU A 72 9.77 -1.51 -15.21
CA LEU A 72 8.60 -2.34 -15.50
C LEU A 72 7.41 -1.95 -14.61
N ASP A 73 7.67 -1.68 -13.34
CA ASP A 73 6.63 -1.21 -12.41
C ASP A 73 6.05 0.12 -12.88
N ALA A 74 6.89 1.02 -13.35
CA ALA A 74 6.45 2.31 -13.89
C ALA A 74 5.55 2.13 -15.13
N ARG A 75 5.91 1.21 -16.02
CA ARG A 75 5.09 0.92 -17.20
C ARG A 75 3.73 0.36 -16.83
N LEU A 76 3.67 -0.56 -15.88
CA LEU A 76 2.41 -1.15 -15.44
C LEU A 76 1.54 -0.09 -14.73
N ALA A 77 2.12 0.70 -13.83
CA ALA A 77 1.41 1.79 -13.17
C ALA A 77 0.83 2.80 -14.17
N ALA A 78 1.62 3.13 -15.21
CA ALA A 78 1.15 4.02 -16.30
C ALA A 78 -0.01 3.41 -17.07
N SER A 79 -0.01 2.08 -17.28
CA SER A 79 -1.09 1.39 -17.99
C SER A 79 -2.42 1.40 -17.23
N PHE A 80 -2.39 1.66 -15.93
CA PHE A 80 -3.58 1.80 -15.09
C PHE A 80 -4.15 3.22 -15.09
N TYR A 81 -3.54 4.16 -15.83
CA TYR A 81 -4.07 5.51 -15.92
C TYR A 81 -5.43 5.53 -16.61
N ARG A 82 -6.39 6.19 -15.98
CA ARG A 82 -7.70 6.49 -16.55
C ARG A 82 -8.03 7.94 -16.22
N HIS A 83 -8.42 8.71 -17.25
CA HIS A 83 -8.77 10.12 -17.06
C HIS A 83 -9.90 10.25 -16.04
N ARG A 84 -9.72 11.14 -15.07
CA ARG A 84 -10.69 11.42 -14.00
C ARG A 84 -11.08 10.19 -13.18
N SER A 85 -10.17 9.23 -13.04
CA SER A 85 -10.41 8.03 -12.23
C SER A 85 -10.49 8.32 -10.73
N GLY A 86 -9.88 9.41 -10.27
CA GLY A 86 -9.68 9.67 -8.85
C GLY A 86 -8.48 8.95 -8.26
N LEU A 87 -7.78 8.15 -9.06
CA LEU A 87 -6.57 7.44 -8.62
C LEU A 87 -5.33 8.29 -8.88
N SER A 88 -4.54 8.54 -7.84
CA SER A 88 -3.24 9.19 -7.97
C SER A 88 -2.21 8.26 -8.62
N LEU A 89 -1.06 8.80 -9.01
CA LEU A 89 0.04 7.96 -9.48
C LEU A 89 0.45 6.95 -8.41
N ALA A 90 0.54 7.37 -7.16
CA ALA A 90 0.91 6.50 -6.05
C ALA A 90 -0.12 5.39 -5.82
N ASP A 91 -1.42 5.67 -5.97
CA ASP A 91 -2.47 4.65 -5.91
C ASP A 91 -2.24 3.58 -6.99
N ARG A 92 -1.97 4.02 -8.21
CA ARG A 92 -1.73 3.11 -9.34
C ARG A 92 -0.44 2.32 -9.17
N VAL A 93 0.56 2.88 -8.53
CA VAL A 93 1.81 2.16 -8.19
C VAL A 93 1.51 0.99 -7.25
N CYS A 94 0.70 1.21 -6.22
CA CYS A 94 0.31 0.15 -5.30
C CYS A 94 -0.51 -0.94 -6.01
N LEU A 95 -1.49 -0.55 -6.80
CA LEU A 95 -2.31 -1.49 -7.57
C LEU A 95 -1.46 -2.30 -8.56
N ALA A 96 -0.51 -1.66 -9.21
CA ALA A 96 0.41 -2.34 -10.13
C ALA A 96 1.30 -3.36 -9.41
N LEU A 97 1.81 -3.02 -8.24
CA LEU A 97 2.60 -3.96 -7.45
C LEU A 97 1.75 -5.17 -7.03
N ALA A 98 0.53 -4.93 -6.55
CA ALA A 98 -0.38 -5.99 -6.17
C ALA A 98 -0.69 -6.92 -7.35
N ARG A 99 -0.92 -6.35 -8.54
CA ARG A 99 -1.11 -7.14 -9.76
C ARG A 99 0.11 -7.99 -10.10
N SER A 100 1.31 -7.43 -10.02
CA SER A 100 2.54 -8.14 -10.41
C SER A 100 2.89 -9.28 -9.44
N VAL A 101 2.55 -9.17 -8.15
CA VAL A 101 2.76 -10.24 -7.17
C VAL A 101 1.55 -11.17 -7.05
N ALA A 102 0.47 -10.91 -7.79
CA ALA A 102 -0.80 -11.64 -7.71
C ALA A 102 -1.34 -11.72 -6.27
N GLY A 103 -1.24 -10.61 -5.54
CA GLY A 103 -1.70 -10.51 -4.16
C GLY A 103 -2.69 -9.37 -3.96
N PRO A 104 -3.40 -9.34 -2.83
CA PRO A 104 -4.35 -8.28 -2.54
C PRO A 104 -3.66 -6.97 -2.20
N ALA A 105 -4.26 -5.86 -2.61
CA ALA A 105 -3.91 -4.51 -2.19
C ALA A 105 -4.81 -4.08 -1.03
N TYR A 106 -4.19 -3.65 0.06
CA TYR A 106 -4.90 -3.15 1.24
C TYR A 106 -4.85 -1.63 1.27
N THR A 107 -6.00 -1.00 1.41
CA THR A 107 -6.16 0.46 1.39
C THR A 107 -7.30 0.90 2.31
N ALA A 108 -7.26 2.15 2.73
CA ALA A 108 -8.41 2.79 3.39
C ALA A 108 -9.33 3.51 2.39
N ASP A 109 -8.96 3.57 1.11
CA ASP A 109 -9.71 4.30 0.09
C ASP A 109 -10.71 3.40 -0.63
N ARG A 110 -12.00 3.62 -0.35
CA ARG A 110 -13.09 2.83 -0.93
C ARG A 110 -13.21 2.98 -2.45
N LEU A 111 -12.68 4.05 -3.04
CA LEU A 111 -12.72 4.25 -4.48
C LEU A 111 -12.04 3.11 -5.23
N TRP A 112 -11.03 2.49 -4.66
CA TRP A 112 -10.28 1.41 -5.31
C TRP A 112 -11.15 0.20 -5.64
N GLU A 113 -12.21 -0.04 -4.87
CA GLU A 113 -13.12 -1.15 -5.15
C GLU A 113 -13.74 -1.07 -6.55
N SER A 114 -14.01 0.14 -7.04
CA SER A 114 -14.60 0.34 -8.36
C SER A 114 -13.64 0.04 -9.51
N TRP A 115 -12.34 -0.05 -9.25
CA TRP A 115 -11.30 -0.33 -10.25
C TRP A 115 -10.73 -1.75 -10.17
N ALA A 116 -11.04 -2.50 -9.11
CA ALA A 116 -10.46 -3.81 -8.83
C ALA A 116 -10.62 -4.78 -10.00
N ALA A 117 -11.82 -4.91 -10.54
CA ALA A 117 -12.11 -5.83 -11.63
C ALA A 117 -11.39 -5.43 -12.92
N GLU A 118 -11.38 -4.14 -13.27
CA GLU A 118 -10.74 -3.67 -14.50
C GLU A 118 -9.23 -3.92 -14.47
N PHE A 119 -8.59 -3.72 -13.34
CA PHE A 119 -7.14 -3.91 -13.20
C PHE A 119 -6.75 -5.33 -12.79
N ASP A 120 -7.73 -6.19 -12.59
CA ASP A 120 -7.52 -7.58 -12.14
C ASP A 120 -6.67 -7.63 -10.86
N VAL A 121 -7.08 -6.84 -9.87
CA VAL A 121 -6.44 -6.77 -8.54
C VAL A 121 -7.52 -6.99 -7.49
N GLN A 122 -7.24 -7.85 -6.51
CA GLN A 122 -8.08 -7.95 -5.33
C GLN A 122 -7.79 -6.76 -4.42
N VAL A 123 -8.84 -6.00 -4.09
CA VAL A 123 -8.73 -4.84 -3.20
C VAL A 123 -9.43 -5.16 -1.88
N ILE A 124 -8.74 -4.91 -0.78
CA ILE A 124 -9.27 -5.06 0.58
C ILE A 124 -9.31 -3.68 1.22
N VAL A 125 -10.50 -3.17 1.44
CA VAL A 125 -10.70 -1.89 2.13
C VAL A 125 -10.73 -2.15 3.62
N ILE A 126 -9.86 -1.46 4.38
CA ILE A 126 -9.64 -1.77 5.79
C ILE A 126 -10.61 -1.08 6.74
N ARG A 127 -11.34 -0.07 6.28
CA ARG A 127 -12.30 0.67 7.11
C ARG A 127 -13.42 1.35 6.34
#